data_ae30e802c2a0265ce9e9057770cb6255
#
_entry.id   ae30e802c2a0265ce9e9057770cb6255
#
_cell.length_a   1.000
_cell.length_b   1.000
_cell.length_c   1.000
_cell.angle_alpha   90.00
_cell.angle_beta   90.00
_cell.angle_gamma   90.00
#
_symmetry.space_group_name_H-M   'P 1'
#
loop_
_entity.id
_entity.type
_entity.pdbx_description
1 polymer ?
#
loop_
_entity_poly.entity_id
_entity_poly.type
_entity_poly.pdbx_seq_one_letter_code
_entity_poly.pdbx_strand_id
1 'polypeptide(L)'
;MVATNAFGMGIDKPDVRIVIHLDLPDSPEAYFQEAGRAGRDGQKAYAVILYAKSDKTTLSKRIADTFPDKDYIKDVYEHLQYHYQMAMGDGLGCMYDFSLEEFCRKFKYFPVPADSALKILTQAGYLEYTDEQDNASRIIFTIRRDELYNSVRWEKPQRN
;
A
#
# COMPACT_ATOMS: atom_id res chain seq x y z
N MET A 1 15.03 10.94 25.33
CA MET A 1 14.07 9.83 25.25
C MET A 1 14.12 9.27 23.83
N VAL A 2 14.17 7.96 23.68
CA VAL A 2 14.06 7.28 22.38
C VAL A 2 12.71 6.58 22.35
N ALA A 3 11.97 6.70 21.26
CA ALA A 3 10.62 6.14 21.15
C ALA A 3 10.32 5.73 19.71
N THR A 4 9.40 4.78 19.53
CA THR A 4 8.77 4.46 18.26
C THR A 4 7.54 5.34 18.03
N ASN A 5 7.00 5.36 16.80
CA ASN A 5 5.78 6.12 16.45
C ASN A 5 4.60 5.81 17.40
N ALA A 6 4.45 4.55 17.80
CA ALA A 6 3.37 4.13 18.70
C ALA A 6 3.46 4.76 20.10
N PHE A 7 4.67 4.98 20.61
CA PHE A 7 4.88 5.62 21.90
C PHE A 7 4.67 7.13 21.89
N GLY A 8 4.78 7.74 20.72
CA GLY A 8 4.61 9.18 20.56
C GLY A 8 3.19 9.70 20.71
N MET A 9 2.15 8.85 20.62
CA MET A 9 0.77 9.26 20.82
C MET A 9 0.51 9.53 22.30
N GLY A 10 0.12 10.79 22.63
CA GLY A 10 -0.25 11.19 24.00
C GLY A 10 0.87 11.84 24.82
N ILE A 11 2.08 12.02 24.28
CA ILE A 11 3.13 12.80 24.98
C ILE A 11 2.92 14.27 24.63
N ASP A 12 2.45 15.03 25.61
CA ASP A 12 2.31 16.47 25.52
C ASP A 12 3.32 17.17 26.43
N LYS A 13 4.59 17.20 25.98
CA LYS A 13 5.68 17.88 26.66
C LYS A 13 6.01 19.18 25.91
N PRO A 14 5.75 20.36 26.51
CA PRO A 14 5.88 21.63 25.80
C PRO A 14 7.33 22.04 25.51
N ASP A 15 8.28 21.60 26.33
CA ASP A 15 9.68 22.01 26.34
C ASP A 15 10.63 21.12 25.54
N VAL A 16 10.11 20.38 24.54
CA VAL A 16 10.95 19.60 23.63
C VAL A 16 11.74 20.53 22.74
N ARG A 17 13.07 20.50 22.80
CA ARG A 17 13.98 21.37 22.03
C ARG A 17 14.50 20.74 20.76
N ILE A 18 14.51 19.41 20.70
CA ILE A 18 14.98 18.71 19.52
C ILE A 18 14.20 17.39 19.32
N VAL A 19 13.81 17.14 18.08
CA VAL A 19 13.32 15.87 17.59
C VAL A 19 14.29 15.34 16.55
N ILE A 20 14.78 14.14 16.72
CA ILE A 20 15.72 13.52 15.79
C ILE A 20 15.07 12.24 15.23
N HIS A 21 14.88 12.21 13.91
CA HIS A 21 14.47 11.03 13.19
C HIS A 21 15.71 10.20 12.84
N LEU A 22 15.79 8.99 13.37
CA LEU A 22 16.89 8.05 13.08
C LEU A 22 16.70 7.36 11.74
N ASP A 23 15.42 7.18 11.33
CA ASP A 23 14.99 6.64 10.04
C ASP A 23 14.08 7.66 9.35
N LEU A 24 13.92 7.52 8.02
CA LEU A 24 12.97 8.35 7.28
C LEU A 24 11.54 8.03 7.72
N PRO A 25 10.73 9.03 8.09
CA PRO A 25 9.31 8.87 8.32
C PRO A 25 8.61 8.28 7.09
N ASP A 26 7.55 7.50 7.32
CA ASP A 26 6.83 6.80 6.25
C ASP A 26 6.06 7.75 5.31
N SER A 27 5.72 8.95 5.79
CA SER A 27 5.04 9.98 5.02
C SER A 27 5.38 11.38 5.52
N PRO A 28 5.14 12.44 4.72
CA PRO A 28 5.24 13.83 5.18
C PRO A 28 4.36 14.11 6.39
N GLU A 29 3.17 13.52 6.45
CA GLU A 29 2.24 13.67 7.58
C GLU A 29 2.85 13.10 8.87
N ALA A 30 3.44 11.91 8.80
CA ALA A 30 4.15 11.29 9.93
C ALA A 30 5.31 12.19 10.39
N TYR A 31 6.09 12.73 9.43
CA TYR A 31 7.14 13.70 9.74
C TYR A 31 6.60 14.90 10.50
N PHE A 32 5.53 15.54 10.01
CA PHE A 32 4.96 16.72 10.67
C PHE A 32 4.39 16.39 12.04
N GLN A 33 3.76 15.25 12.23
CA GLN A 33 3.27 14.81 13.53
C GLN A 33 4.39 14.60 14.55
N GLU A 34 5.51 14.04 14.12
CA GLU A 34 6.66 13.77 14.97
C GLU A 34 7.47 15.06 15.25
N ALA A 35 7.81 15.81 14.20
CA ALA A 35 8.53 17.07 14.29
C ALA A 35 7.75 18.13 15.05
N GLY A 36 6.43 18.18 14.91
CA GLY A 36 5.54 19.13 15.59
C GLY A 36 5.44 18.92 17.11
N ARG A 37 6.13 17.94 17.67
CA ARG A 37 6.31 17.80 19.12
C ARG A 37 7.33 18.77 19.67
N ALA A 38 8.24 19.28 18.84
CA ALA A 38 9.23 20.26 19.23
C ALA A 38 8.65 21.68 19.26
N GLY A 39 9.01 22.47 20.29
CA GLY A 39 8.70 23.88 20.39
C GLY A 39 7.23 24.24 20.62
N ARG A 40 6.44 23.36 21.24
CA ARG A 40 5.02 23.64 21.54
C ARG A 40 4.79 24.83 22.47
N ASP A 41 5.79 25.22 23.22
CA ASP A 41 5.81 26.44 24.07
C ASP A 41 6.15 27.71 23.29
N GLY A 42 6.26 27.64 21.95
CA GLY A 42 6.61 28.74 21.08
C GLY A 42 8.10 29.10 21.08
N GLN A 43 8.94 28.40 21.84
CA GLN A 43 10.39 28.62 21.86
C GLN A 43 11.07 27.90 20.70
N LYS A 44 12.23 28.38 20.29
CA LYS A 44 13.02 27.79 19.21
C LYS A 44 13.36 26.33 19.48
N ALA A 45 13.04 25.47 18.52
CA ALA A 45 13.30 24.05 18.56
C ALA A 45 13.79 23.56 17.18
N TYR A 46 14.31 22.36 17.13
CA TYR A 46 14.88 21.79 15.90
C TYR A 46 14.27 20.43 15.61
N ALA A 47 13.98 20.16 14.33
CA ALA A 47 13.72 18.84 13.81
C ALA A 47 14.89 18.44 12.90
N VAL A 48 15.45 17.27 13.14
CA VAL A 48 16.63 16.75 12.43
C VAL A 48 16.30 15.39 11.87
N ILE A 49 16.62 15.15 10.60
CA ILE A 49 16.55 13.83 9.98
C ILE A 49 17.99 13.37 9.72
N LEU A 50 18.33 12.19 10.22
CA LEU A 50 19.57 11.51 9.84
C LEU A 50 19.32 10.77 8.53
N TYR A 51 20.03 11.17 7.49
CA TYR A 51 19.83 10.66 6.13
C TYR A 51 21.07 9.93 5.63
N ALA A 52 20.88 8.70 5.15
CA ALA A 52 21.89 7.91 4.46
C ALA A 52 21.51 7.72 2.98
N LYS A 53 22.50 7.50 2.09
CA LYS A 53 22.23 7.25 0.66
C LYS A 53 21.38 6.00 0.42
N SER A 54 21.49 5.01 1.29
CA SER A 54 20.67 3.80 1.29
C SER A 54 19.19 4.07 1.46
N ASP A 55 18.82 5.15 2.18
CA ASP A 55 17.44 5.46 2.52
C ASP A 55 16.62 5.81 1.27
N LYS A 56 17.24 6.48 0.30
CA LYS A 56 16.60 6.76 -0.99
C LYS A 56 16.22 5.46 -1.71
N THR A 57 17.09 4.47 -1.72
CA THR A 57 16.83 3.17 -2.38
C THR A 57 15.73 2.42 -1.65
N THR A 58 15.78 2.40 -0.31
CA THR A 58 14.78 1.77 0.53
C THR A 58 13.41 2.42 0.35
N LEU A 59 13.35 3.75 0.36
CA LEU A 59 12.12 4.50 0.13
C LEU A 59 11.55 4.27 -1.28
N SER A 60 12.39 4.31 -2.31
CA SER A 60 11.97 4.06 -3.70
C SER A 60 11.40 2.65 -3.86
N LYS A 61 12.02 1.65 -3.22
CA LYS A 61 11.51 0.28 -3.22
C LYS A 61 10.16 0.20 -2.49
N ARG A 62 10.04 0.81 -1.31
CA ARG A 62 8.80 0.84 -0.53
C ARG A 62 7.65 1.48 -1.32
N ILE A 63 7.92 2.58 -2.05
CA ILE A 63 6.93 3.23 -2.93
C ILE A 63 6.52 2.29 -4.07
N ALA A 64 7.47 1.63 -4.74
CA ALA A 64 7.17 0.70 -5.82
C ALA A 64 6.38 -0.53 -5.33
N ASP A 65 6.67 -1.03 -4.14
CA ASP A 65 5.94 -2.15 -3.53
C ASP A 65 4.51 -1.75 -3.12
N THR A 66 4.31 -0.50 -2.67
CA THR A 66 3.00 0.02 -2.25
C THR A 66 2.13 0.45 -3.44
N PHE A 67 2.75 0.97 -4.49
CA PHE A 67 2.09 1.46 -5.70
C PHE A 67 2.69 0.76 -6.93
N PRO A 68 2.40 -0.55 -7.11
CA PRO A 68 2.85 -1.27 -8.29
C PRO A 68 2.28 -0.63 -9.57
N ASP A 69 2.99 -0.80 -10.69
CA ASP A 69 2.56 -0.26 -11.96
C ASP A 69 1.26 -0.93 -12.47
N LYS A 70 0.66 -0.30 -13.47
CA LYS A 70 -0.63 -0.75 -14.01
C LYS A 70 -0.55 -2.13 -14.65
N ASP A 71 0.55 -2.43 -15.31
CA ASP A 71 0.72 -3.72 -15.98
C ASP A 71 0.82 -4.84 -14.93
N TYR A 72 1.55 -4.60 -13.84
CA TYR A 72 1.59 -5.54 -12.72
C TYR A 72 0.22 -5.78 -12.08
N ILE A 73 -0.56 -4.71 -11.86
CA ILE A 73 -1.92 -4.81 -11.28
C ILE A 73 -2.84 -5.62 -12.22
N LYS A 74 -2.72 -5.37 -13.53
CA LYS A 74 -3.46 -6.11 -14.55
C LYS A 74 -3.09 -7.59 -14.55
N ASP A 75 -1.78 -7.89 -14.52
CA ASP A 75 -1.30 -9.27 -14.47
C ASP A 75 -1.80 -10.02 -13.23
N VAL A 76 -1.82 -9.36 -12.07
CA VAL A 76 -2.39 -9.93 -10.84
C VAL A 76 -3.86 -10.25 -11.02
N TYR A 77 -4.65 -9.36 -11.64
CA TYR A 77 -6.07 -9.59 -11.90
C TYR A 77 -6.30 -10.75 -12.88
N GLU A 78 -5.53 -10.81 -13.97
CA GLU A 78 -5.60 -11.91 -14.96
C GLU A 78 -5.21 -13.25 -14.32
N HIS A 79 -4.16 -13.27 -13.49
CA HIS A 79 -3.75 -14.47 -12.78
C HIS A 79 -4.74 -14.93 -11.71
N LEU A 80 -5.50 -14.02 -11.09
CA LEU A 80 -6.61 -14.39 -10.21
C LEU A 80 -7.69 -15.15 -10.96
N GLN A 81 -8.10 -14.67 -12.13
CA GLN A 81 -9.10 -15.34 -12.95
C GLN A 81 -8.59 -16.70 -13.42
N TYR A 82 -7.34 -16.78 -13.84
CA TYR A 82 -6.70 -18.05 -14.17
C TYR A 82 -6.61 -19.00 -12.96
N HIS A 83 -6.35 -18.48 -11.78
CA HIS A 83 -6.27 -19.27 -10.54
C HIS A 83 -7.59 -20.00 -10.25
N TYR A 84 -8.71 -19.34 -10.48
CA TYR A 84 -10.07 -19.90 -10.29
C TYR A 84 -10.67 -20.49 -11.58
N GLN A 85 -9.87 -20.65 -12.64
CA GLN A 85 -10.28 -21.21 -13.93
C GLN A 85 -11.49 -20.51 -14.55
N MET A 86 -11.55 -19.19 -14.40
CA MET A 86 -12.62 -18.35 -14.94
C MET A 86 -12.19 -17.70 -16.24
N ALA A 87 -13.14 -17.48 -17.15
CA ALA A 87 -12.91 -16.61 -18.30
C ALA A 87 -12.82 -15.14 -17.84
N MET A 88 -12.04 -14.35 -18.58
CA MET A 88 -11.84 -12.95 -18.23
C MET A 88 -13.16 -12.17 -18.18
N GLY A 89 -13.43 -11.56 -17.03
CA GLY A 89 -14.66 -10.80 -16.76
C GLY A 89 -15.86 -11.64 -16.35
N ASP A 90 -15.74 -12.95 -16.25
CA ASP A 90 -16.73 -13.81 -15.63
C ASP A 90 -16.57 -13.82 -14.10
N GLY A 91 -17.57 -14.35 -13.40
CA GLY A 91 -17.52 -14.55 -11.95
C GLY A 91 -18.10 -13.42 -11.10
N LEU A 92 -18.84 -12.46 -11.70
CA LEU A 92 -19.53 -11.42 -10.94
C LEU A 92 -20.34 -12.02 -9.77
N GLY A 93 -20.03 -11.56 -8.55
CA GLY A 93 -20.68 -12.01 -7.31
C GLY A 93 -20.21 -13.38 -6.81
N CYS A 94 -19.29 -14.06 -7.52
CA CYS A 94 -18.70 -15.29 -7.01
C CYS A 94 -17.71 -14.97 -5.89
N MET A 95 -17.81 -15.73 -4.81
CA MET A 95 -16.94 -15.63 -3.64
C MET A 95 -16.03 -16.85 -3.59
N TYR A 96 -14.75 -16.62 -3.35
CA TYR A 96 -13.73 -17.67 -3.26
C TYR A 96 -12.89 -17.48 -2.00
N ASP A 97 -12.53 -18.58 -1.36
CA ASP A 97 -11.47 -18.57 -0.35
C ASP A 97 -10.13 -18.28 -1.05
N PHE A 98 -9.32 -17.44 -0.45
CA PHE A 98 -8.07 -16.97 -1.04
C PHE A 98 -6.91 -17.10 -0.07
N SER A 99 -5.78 -17.56 -0.55
CA SER A 99 -4.51 -17.54 0.16
C SER A 99 -3.49 -16.73 -0.62
N LEU A 100 -3.10 -15.57 -0.10
CA LEU A 100 -2.08 -14.72 -0.71
C LEU A 100 -0.76 -15.48 -0.86
N GLU A 101 -0.38 -16.28 0.14
CA GLU A 101 0.86 -17.06 0.10
C GLU A 101 0.85 -18.10 -1.03
N GLU A 102 -0.23 -18.87 -1.18
CA GLU A 102 -0.37 -19.85 -2.26
C GLU A 102 -0.38 -19.20 -3.64
N PHE A 103 -1.11 -18.10 -3.76
CA PHE A 103 -1.16 -17.31 -5.00
C PHE A 103 0.21 -16.79 -5.39
N CYS A 104 0.92 -16.15 -4.46
CA CYS A 104 2.27 -15.64 -4.70
C CYS A 104 3.26 -16.74 -5.06
N ARG A 105 3.19 -17.90 -4.40
CA ARG A 105 4.03 -19.06 -4.71
C ARG A 105 3.74 -19.62 -6.11
N LYS A 106 2.45 -19.73 -6.49
CA LYS A 106 2.02 -20.27 -7.79
C LYS A 106 2.46 -19.40 -8.95
N PHE A 107 2.32 -18.06 -8.83
CA PHE A 107 2.59 -17.12 -9.91
C PHE A 107 3.92 -16.36 -9.75
N LYS A 108 4.72 -16.71 -8.75
CA LYS A 108 6.03 -16.10 -8.44
C LYS A 108 5.97 -14.60 -8.17
N TYR A 109 4.94 -14.17 -7.48
CA TYR A 109 4.81 -12.81 -6.98
C TYR A 109 5.50 -12.61 -5.62
N PHE A 110 5.91 -11.38 -5.34
CA PHE A 110 6.27 -10.98 -3.99
C PHE A 110 4.99 -10.59 -3.22
N PRO A 111 4.84 -11.01 -1.94
CA PRO A 111 3.61 -10.80 -1.18
C PRO A 111 3.20 -9.34 -1.05
N VAL A 112 4.13 -8.43 -0.74
CA VAL A 112 3.80 -7.01 -0.49
C VAL A 112 3.23 -6.32 -1.74
N PRO A 113 3.87 -6.35 -2.93
CA PRO A 113 3.27 -5.75 -4.13
C PRO A 113 1.98 -6.44 -4.57
N ALA A 114 1.86 -7.76 -4.38
CA ALA A 114 0.64 -8.49 -4.73
C ALA A 114 -0.54 -8.08 -3.84
N ASP A 115 -0.35 -7.97 -2.53
CA ASP A 115 -1.33 -7.45 -1.58
C ASP A 115 -1.74 -6.00 -1.92
N SER A 116 -0.76 -5.15 -2.23
CA SER A 116 -1.01 -3.77 -2.66
C SER A 116 -1.85 -3.72 -3.95
N ALA A 117 -1.56 -4.59 -4.93
CA ALA A 117 -2.34 -4.69 -6.16
C ALA A 117 -3.79 -5.11 -5.90
N LEU A 118 -4.01 -6.10 -5.00
CA LEU A 118 -5.36 -6.54 -4.60
C LEU A 118 -6.15 -5.42 -3.92
N LYS A 119 -5.51 -4.66 -3.04
CA LYS A 119 -6.12 -3.49 -2.37
C LYS A 119 -6.48 -2.40 -3.37
N ILE A 120 -5.61 -2.13 -4.36
CA ILE A 120 -5.90 -1.15 -5.43
C ILE A 120 -7.07 -1.63 -6.30
N LEU A 121 -7.12 -2.91 -6.67
CA LEU A 121 -8.25 -3.50 -7.41
C LEU A 121 -9.56 -3.42 -6.63
N THR A 122 -9.51 -3.58 -5.30
CA THR A 122 -10.67 -3.41 -4.42
C THR A 122 -11.15 -1.95 -4.40
N GLN A 123 -10.23 -0.99 -4.24
CA GLN A 123 -10.58 0.44 -4.28
C GLN A 123 -11.15 0.87 -5.63
N ALA A 124 -10.66 0.27 -6.71
CA ALA A 124 -11.16 0.53 -8.06
C ALA A 124 -12.47 -0.22 -8.39
N GLY A 125 -12.97 -1.08 -7.50
CA GLY A 125 -14.25 -1.78 -7.66
C GLY A 125 -14.21 -2.99 -8.58
N TYR A 126 -13.04 -3.55 -8.87
CA TYR A 126 -12.91 -4.75 -9.71
C TYR A 126 -13.18 -6.04 -8.94
N LEU A 127 -12.87 -6.04 -7.65
CA LEU A 127 -13.07 -7.15 -6.74
C LEU A 127 -13.23 -6.61 -5.31
N GLU A 128 -13.65 -7.45 -4.40
CA GLU A 128 -13.60 -7.21 -2.96
C GLU A 128 -12.65 -8.23 -2.35
N TYR A 129 -11.55 -7.73 -1.76
CA TYR A 129 -10.55 -8.53 -1.08
C TYR A 129 -10.56 -8.18 0.40
N THR A 130 -10.80 -9.17 1.24
CA THR A 130 -10.73 -9.06 2.69
C THR A 130 -9.61 -9.94 3.22
N ASP A 131 -8.68 -9.32 3.94
CA ASP A 131 -7.60 -9.98 4.66
C ASP A 131 -7.92 -9.88 6.16
N GLU A 132 -8.75 -10.81 6.66
CA GLU A 132 -9.07 -10.89 8.09
C GLU A 132 -8.11 -11.88 8.76
N GLN A 133 -7.40 -11.43 9.78
CA GLN A 133 -6.40 -12.24 10.50
C GLN A 133 -7.00 -13.49 11.17
N ASP A 134 -8.31 -13.51 11.45
CA ASP A 134 -9.00 -14.59 12.14
C ASP A 134 -9.90 -15.45 11.23
N ASN A 135 -10.09 -15.08 9.96
CA ASN A 135 -10.87 -15.82 8.97
C ASN A 135 -10.07 -16.02 7.68
N ALA A 136 -10.43 -17.05 6.91
CA ALA A 136 -9.85 -17.24 5.58
C ALA A 136 -10.09 -15.98 4.74
N SER A 137 -9.02 -15.41 4.19
CA SER A 137 -9.12 -14.29 3.24
C SER A 137 -10.02 -14.65 2.06
N ARG A 138 -10.81 -13.71 1.56
CA ARG A 138 -11.80 -13.96 0.50
C ARG A 138 -11.65 -12.95 -0.63
N ILE A 139 -11.98 -13.41 -1.83
CA ILE A 139 -12.09 -12.57 -3.02
C ILE A 139 -13.49 -12.71 -3.62
N ILE A 140 -14.12 -11.58 -3.93
CA ILE A 140 -15.40 -11.49 -4.65
C ILE A 140 -15.17 -10.63 -5.88
N PHE A 141 -15.57 -11.12 -7.07
CA PHE A 141 -15.50 -10.34 -8.29
C PHE A 141 -16.73 -9.43 -8.43
N THR A 142 -16.53 -8.15 -8.63
CA THR A 142 -17.58 -7.12 -8.59
C THR A 142 -17.84 -6.45 -9.94
N ILE A 143 -17.07 -6.79 -10.99
CA ILE A 143 -17.21 -6.19 -12.31
C ILE A 143 -17.63 -7.25 -13.35
N ARG A 144 -18.48 -6.84 -14.31
CA ARG A 144 -18.91 -7.66 -15.45
C ARG A 144 -17.93 -7.58 -16.62
N ARG A 145 -17.97 -8.57 -17.49
CA ARG A 145 -17.11 -8.65 -18.67
C ARG A 145 -17.23 -7.42 -19.60
N ASP A 146 -18.45 -6.97 -19.84
CA ASP A 146 -18.74 -5.78 -20.66
C ASP A 146 -18.24 -4.48 -20.03
N GLU A 147 -18.34 -4.36 -18.71
CA GLU A 147 -17.82 -3.23 -17.95
C GLU A 147 -16.30 -3.24 -17.90
N LEU A 148 -15.66 -4.41 -17.83
CA LEU A 148 -14.20 -4.54 -17.84
C LEU A 148 -13.60 -3.98 -19.14
N TYR A 149 -14.21 -4.25 -20.30
CA TYR A 149 -13.75 -3.69 -21.57
C TYR A 149 -13.98 -2.18 -21.70
N ASN A 150 -15.01 -1.63 -21.05
CA ASN A 150 -15.30 -0.20 -21.07
C ASN A 150 -14.43 0.59 -20.07
N SER A 151 -14.07 0.01 -18.94
CA SER A 151 -13.21 0.63 -17.93
C SER A 151 -11.72 0.56 -18.31
N VAL A 152 -11.32 -0.38 -19.16
CA VAL A 152 -9.96 -0.53 -19.72
C VAL A 152 -9.71 0.44 -20.89
N ARG A 153 -10.30 1.63 -20.90
CA ARG A 153 -9.71 2.75 -21.66
C ARG A 153 -8.49 3.27 -20.89
N TRP A 154 -7.46 2.45 -20.85
CA TRP A 154 -6.12 2.85 -20.45
C TRP A 154 -5.57 3.77 -21.55
N GLU A 155 -5.85 5.05 -21.46
CA GLU A 155 -5.23 6.04 -22.33
C GLU A 155 -3.72 5.92 -22.17
N LYS A 156 -3.06 5.49 -23.24
CA LYS A 156 -1.59 5.57 -23.32
C LYS A 156 -1.23 7.03 -23.12
N PRO A 157 -0.28 7.36 -22.23
CA PRO A 157 0.21 8.72 -22.15
C PRO A 157 0.74 9.11 -23.53
N GLN A 158 0.18 10.19 -24.12
CA GLN A 158 0.74 10.78 -25.32
C GLN A 158 2.17 11.20 -24.97
N ARG A 159 3.13 10.58 -25.66
CA ARG A 159 4.51 11.05 -25.66
C ARG A 159 4.52 12.36 -26.47
N ASN A 160 4.69 13.47 -25.78
CA ASN A 160 5.24 14.70 -26.35
C ASN A 160 6.76 14.67 -26.24
#